data_a32f8858c1e3952035360df61f29a998
#
_entry.id   a32f8858c1e3952035360df61f29a998
#
_cell.length_a   1.000
_cell.length_b   1.000
_cell.length_c   1.000
_cell.angle_alpha   90.00
_cell.angle_beta   90.00
_cell.angle_gamma   90.00
#
_symmetry.space_group_name_H-M   'P 1'
#
loop_
_entity.id
_entity.type
_entity.pdbx_description
1 polymer ?
#
loop_
_entity_poly.entity_id
_entity_poly.type
_entity_poly.pdbx_seq_one_letter_code
_entity_poly.pdbx_strand_id
1 'polypeptide(L)'
;MLAIETGGMFQRLNNHRFWETARCIIVELGGVPTRATRRFIRLLSDKQNLPVYCFVDCDPYGFANIYRTLKVGSGNAAHINRFLCVPRARFLGVTPQDIVDFGLEDATHPLAATDIKRAQDALQNDPFIMAHPEWITAIKQMLHMGVRAEQQALAKWGLNYVIDEYLPQKLSNEKSFLP
;
A
#
# COMPACT_ATOMS: atom_id res chain seq x y z
N MET A 1 -12.48 -3.54 2.82
CA MET A 1 -12.27 -2.12 2.41
C MET A 1 -10.93 -2.02 1.71
N LEU A 2 -10.87 -1.37 0.57
CA LEU A 2 -9.63 -1.14 -0.19
C LEU A 2 -9.28 0.35 -0.14
N ALA A 3 -8.15 0.67 0.48
CA ALA A 3 -7.60 2.01 0.56
C ALA A 3 -6.54 2.19 -0.54
N ILE A 4 -6.75 3.16 -1.43
CA ILE A 4 -6.00 3.34 -2.67
C ILE A 4 -5.21 4.64 -2.59
N GLU A 5 -3.92 4.60 -2.87
CA GLU A 5 -3.04 5.75 -2.75
C GLU A 5 -3.42 6.89 -3.67
N THR A 6 -3.52 6.61 -4.99
CA THR A 6 -3.61 7.64 -6.01
C THR A 6 -5.03 7.84 -6.53
N GLY A 7 -5.40 9.11 -6.77
CA GLY A 7 -6.71 9.47 -7.34
C GLY A 7 -6.95 8.85 -8.72
N GLY A 8 -5.90 8.74 -9.55
CA GLY A 8 -6.03 8.12 -10.86
C GLY A 8 -6.43 6.65 -10.80
N MET A 9 -5.83 5.88 -9.91
CA MET A 9 -6.19 4.48 -9.69
C MET A 9 -7.57 4.36 -9.03
N PHE A 10 -7.87 5.21 -8.05
CA PHE A 10 -9.20 5.26 -7.45
C PHE A 10 -10.29 5.52 -8.49
N GLN A 11 -10.13 6.53 -9.34
CA GLN A 11 -11.09 6.85 -10.40
C GLN A 11 -11.27 5.71 -11.39
N ARG A 12 -10.18 5.03 -11.76
CA ARG A 12 -10.25 3.85 -12.62
C ARG A 12 -11.13 2.76 -12.00
N LEU A 13 -10.83 2.37 -10.76
CA LEU A 13 -11.61 1.33 -10.06
C LEU A 13 -13.07 1.76 -9.85
N ASN A 14 -13.30 3.02 -9.55
CA ASN A 14 -14.65 3.56 -9.38
C ASN A 14 -15.46 3.55 -10.69
N ASN A 15 -14.87 3.99 -11.81
CA ASN A 15 -15.54 4.02 -13.11
C ASN A 15 -15.89 2.62 -13.61
N HIS A 16 -15.07 1.62 -13.29
CA HIS A 16 -15.33 0.20 -13.58
C HIS A 16 -16.23 -0.48 -12.54
N ARG A 17 -16.71 0.26 -11.54
CA ARG A 17 -17.58 -0.26 -10.46
C ARG A 17 -16.95 -1.46 -9.74
N PHE A 18 -15.62 -1.45 -9.56
CA PHE A 18 -14.91 -2.53 -8.89
C PHE A 18 -15.46 -2.80 -7.49
N TRP A 19 -15.91 -1.74 -6.81
CA TRP A 19 -16.55 -1.85 -5.49
C TRP A 19 -17.79 -2.73 -5.48
N GLU A 20 -18.52 -2.80 -6.59
CA GLU A 20 -19.70 -3.66 -6.73
C GLU A 20 -19.30 -5.12 -6.96
N THR A 21 -18.40 -5.37 -7.91
CA THR A 21 -17.89 -6.71 -8.25
C THR A 21 -17.18 -7.35 -7.07
N ALA A 22 -16.28 -6.61 -6.40
CA ALA A 22 -15.52 -7.08 -5.24
C ALA A 22 -16.33 -6.96 -3.93
N ARG A 23 -17.55 -6.41 -3.96
CA ARG A 23 -18.37 -6.15 -2.78
C ARG A 23 -17.61 -5.46 -1.66
N CYS A 24 -16.86 -4.42 -1.99
CA CYS A 24 -16.01 -3.73 -1.06
C CYS A 24 -16.20 -2.21 -1.09
N ILE A 25 -15.81 -1.54 -0.02
CA ILE A 25 -15.72 -0.09 0.02
C ILE A 25 -14.34 0.28 -0.53
N ILE A 26 -14.27 1.20 -1.49
CA ILE A 26 -13.03 1.78 -1.96
C ILE A 26 -12.87 3.20 -1.38
N VAL A 27 -11.66 3.54 -0.95
CA VAL A 27 -11.35 4.83 -0.33
C VAL A 27 -10.06 5.37 -0.95
N GLU A 28 -10.11 6.62 -1.41
CA GLU A 28 -8.91 7.33 -1.85
C GLU A 28 -8.15 7.87 -0.64
N LEU A 29 -6.83 7.63 -0.59
CA LEU A 29 -5.95 8.18 0.44
C LEU A 29 -5.45 9.59 0.08
N GLY A 30 -5.22 9.85 -1.23
CA GLY A 30 -4.66 11.12 -1.71
C GLY A 30 -3.21 11.32 -1.28
N GLY A 31 -2.39 10.27 -1.35
CA GLY A 31 -1.06 10.23 -0.78
C GLY A 31 -1.10 9.95 0.73
N VAL A 32 -0.37 10.73 1.53
CA VAL A 32 -0.40 10.56 3.00
C VAL A 32 -1.79 10.88 3.55
N PRO A 33 -2.49 9.89 4.13
CA PRO A 33 -3.89 10.05 4.48
C PRO A 33 -4.12 11.10 5.57
N THR A 34 -5.10 11.95 5.35
CA THR A 34 -5.50 12.99 6.32
C THR A 34 -6.02 12.37 7.62
N ARG A 35 -6.10 13.16 8.67
CA ARG A 35 -6.71 12.72 9.93
C ARG A 35 -8.17 12.31 9.75
N ALA A 36 -8.91 13.03 8.90
CA ALA A 36 -10.31 12.70 8.59
C ALA A 36 -10.43 11.36 7.88
N THR A 37 -9.63 11.12 6.84
CA THR A 37 -9.59 9.85 6.10
C THR A 37 -9.24 8.69 7.04
N ARG A 38 -8.20 8.83 7.86
CA ARG A 38 -7.80 7.79 8.82
C ARG A 38 -8.90 7.50 9.83
N ARG A 39 -9.54 8.53 10.37
CA ARG A 39 -10.65 8.37 11.32
C ARG A 39 -11.83 7.65 10.68
N PHE A 40 -12.17 7.97 9.45
CA PHE A 40 -13.24 7.30 8.71
C PHE A 40 -12.95 5.81 8.52
N ILE A 41 -11.76 5.47 8.01
CA ILE A 41 -11.34 4.07 7.81
C ILE A 41 -11.31 3.34 9.15
N ARG A 42 -10.75 3.94 10.20
CA ARG A 42 -10.69 3.37 11.54
C ARG A 42 -12.08 3.08 12.09
N LEU A 43 -13.00 4.03 11.97
CA LEU A 43 -14.36 3.89 12.46
C LEU A 43 -15.10 2.70 11.82
N LEU A 44 -14.98 2.57 10.49
CA LEU A 44 -15.59 1.46 9.76
C LEU A 44 -14.92 0.12 10.10
N SER A 45 -13.59 0.11 10.19
CA SER A 45 -12.86 -1.10 10.58
C SER A 45 -13.27 -1.59 11.97
N ASP A 46 -13.39 -0.70 12.94
CA ASP A 46 -13.72 -1.09 14.30
C ASP A 46 -15.21 -1.45 14.46
N LYS A 47 -16.12 -0.61 13.96
CA LYS A 47 -17.56 -0.79 14.17
C LYS A 47 -18.17 -1.91 13.33
N GLN A 48 -17.67 -2.09 12.12
CA GLN A 48 -18.21 -3.09 11.17
C GLN A 48 -17.28 -4.30 11.02
N ASN A 49 -16.21 -4.36 11.80
CA ASN A 49 -15.22 -5.44 11.73
C ASN A 49 -14.66 -5.66 10.30
N LEU A 50 -14.57 -4.58 9.52
CA LEU A 50 -14.12 -4.67 8.12
C LEU A 50 -12.60 -4.81 8.04
N PRO A 51 -12.08 -5.77 7.27
CA PRO A 51 -10.67 -5.80 6.93
C PRO A 51 -10.30 -4.57 6.08
N VAL A 52 -9.09 -4.06 6.24
CA VAL A 52 -8.56 -2.91 5.50
C VAL A 52 -7.32 -3.34 4.75
N TYR A 53 -7.37 -3.25 3.43
CA TYR A 53 -6.26 -3.56 2.54
C TYR A 53 -5.81 -2.29 1.84
N CYS A 54 -4.50 -2.06 1.82
CA CYS A 54 -3.90 -0.87 1.25
C CYS A 54 -3.25 -1.20 -0.08
N PHE A 55 -3.69 -0.52 -1.11
CA PHE A 55 -3.12 -0.58 -2.45
C PHE A 55 -2.34 0.71 -2.69
N VAL A 56 -1.01 0.61 -2.64
CA VAL A 56 -0.06 1.71 -2.58
C VAL A 56 1.09 1.41 -3.54
N ASP A 57 1.79 2.41 -4.02
CA ASP A 57 2.95 2.24 -4.89
C ASP A 57 4.07 1.46 -4.20
N CYS A 58 4.84 0.71 -4.99
CA CYS A 58 6.04 0.00 -4.53
C CYS A 58 7.22 0.96 -4.49
N ASP A 59 7.25 1.82 -3.51
CA ASP A 59 8.37 2.72 -3.27
C ASP A 59 8.57 3.00 -1.77
N PRO A 60 9.74 3.51 -1.37
CA PRO A 60 10.02 3.79 0.04
C PRO A 60 9.10 4.84 0.66
N TYR A 61 8.55 5.76 -0.14
CA TYR A 61 7.62 6.76 0.35
C TYR A 61 6.24 6.14 0.64
N GLY A 62 5.75 5.30 -0.26
CA GLY A 62 4.51 4.53 -0.07
C GLY A 62 4.56 3.68 1.20
N PHE A 63 5.67 3.00 1.43
CA PHE A 63 5.85 2.14 2.60
C PHE A 63 6.00 2.93 3.89
N ALA A 64 7.02 3.79 3.97
CA ALA A 64 7.42 4.44 5.22
C ALA A 64 6.59 5.68 5.58
N ASN A 65 5.87 6.27 4.63
CA ASN A 65 5.05 7.45 4.90
C ASN A 65 3.55 7.18 4.74
N ILE A 66 3.10 6.67 3.59
CA ILE A 66 1.67 6.52 3.31
C ILE A 66 1.07 5.39 4.13
N TYR A 67 1.51 4.16 3.88
CA TYR A 67 1.00 2.99 4.61
C TYR A 67 1.28 3.08 6.11
N ARG A 68 2.51 3.40 6.47
CA ARG A 68 2.91 3.49 7.88
C ARG A 68 2.07 4.52 8.63
N THR A 69 1.76 5.68 8.03
CA THR A 69 0.91 6.70 8.67
C THR A 69 -0.52 6.20 8.87
N LEU A 70 -1.06 5.42 7.93
CA LEU A 70 -2.36 4.78 8.12
C LEU A 70 -2.31 3.73 9.24
N LYS A 71 -1.31 2.85 9.20
CA LYS A 71 -1.18 1.68 10.08
C LYS A 71 -0.91 2.06 11.53
N VAL A 72 0.12 2.89 11.77
CA VAL A 72 0.62 3.21 13.12
C VAL A 72 0.59 4.69 13.47
N GLY A 73 0.33 5.54 12.48
CA GLY A 73 0.20 6.99 12.69
C GLY A 73 1.48 7.77 12.45
N SER A 74 1.40 9.08 12.68
CA SER A 74 2.52 10.03 12.52
C SER A 74 3.25 10.24 13.84
N GLY A 75 4.58 10.29 13.81
CA GLY A 75 5.40 10.59 14.99
C GLY A 75 5.07 11.93 15.64
N ASN A 76 4.73 12.95 14.82
CA ASN A 76 4.40 14.29 15.29
C ASN A 76 3.02 14.39 15.99
N ALA A 77 2.22 13.35 15.96
CA ALA A 77 0.87 13.31 16.51
C ALA A 77 0.62 12.07 17.36
N ALA A 78 1.64 11.63 18.09
CA ALA A 78 1.59 10.37 18.86
C ALA A 78 0.40 10.29 19.82
N HIS A 79 0.05 11.40 20.46
CA HIS A 79 -1.06 11.48 21.43
C HIS A 79 -2.45 11.20 20.83
N ILE A 80 -2.62 11.42 19.50
CA ILE A 80 -3.89 11.17 18.82
C ILE A 80 -3.86 9.91 17.93
N ASN A 81 -2.70 9.33 17.69
CA ASN A 81 -2.58 8.15 16.81
C ASN A 81 -3.47 7.01 17.27
N ARG A 82 -3.62 6.79 18.58
CA ARG A 82 -4.49 5.75 19.14
C ARG A 82 -5.95 5.81 18.64
N PHE A 83 -6.40 6.98 18.19
CA PHE A 83 -7.76 7.17 17.67
C PHE A 83 -7.83 7.18 16.14
N LEU A 84 -6.70 7.35 15.47
CA LEU A 84 -6.63 7.58 14.03
C LEU A 84 -5.92 6.48 13.26
N CYS A 85 -4.96 5.79 13.86
CA CYS A 85 -4.26 4.68 13.18
C CYS A 85 -5.21 3.48 13.01
N VAL A 86 -4.92 2.69 11.99
CA VAL A 86 -5.69 1.51 11.61
C VAL A 86 -4.83 0.27 11.77
N PRO A 87 -4.66 -0.28 13.00
CA PRO A 87 -3.73 -1.38 13.26
C PRO A 87 -4.04 -2.66 12.48
N ARG A 88 -5.29 -2.83 12.05
CA ARG A 88 -5.75 -3.98 11.26
C ARG A 88 -5.49 -3.83 9.76
N ALA A 89 -5.02 -2.66 9.31
CA ALA A 89 -4.65 -2.47 7.91
C ALA A 89 -3.53 -3.44 7.52
N ARG A 90 -3.62 -3.98 6.30
CA ARG A 90 -2.60 -4.82 5.68
C ARG A 90 -2.23 -4.23 4.32
N PHE A 91 -0.96 -4.34 3.97
CA PHE A 91 -0.47 -3.88 2.68
C PHE A 91 -0.71 -4.96 1.62
N LEU A 92 -1.65 -4.70 0.72
CA LEU A 92 -2.00 -5.61 -0.35
C LEU A 92 -0.92 -5.63 -1.45
N GLY A 93 -0.45 -4.47 -1.83
CA GLY A 93 0.52 -4.25 -2.93
C GLY A 93 0.57 -2.77 -3.33
N VAL A 94 1.44 -2.37 -4.25
CA VAL A 94 2.35 -3.23 -5.02
C VAL A 94 3.58 -3.56 -4.16
N THR A 95 3.91 -4.83 -4.03
CA THR A 95 5.11 -5.27 -3.30
C THR A 95 6.28 -5.47 -4.25
N PRO A 96 7.54 -5.47 -3.77
CA PRO A 96 8.68 -5.85 -4.59
C PRO A 96 8.55 -7.25 -5.20
N GLN A 97 7.90 -8.18 -4.48
CA GLN A 97 7.64 -9.50 -5.01
C GLN A 97 6.62 -9.48 -6.15
N ASP A 98 5.64 -8.57 -6.11
CA ASP A 98 4.66 -8.41 -7.20
C ASP A 98 5.34 -7.98 -8.51
N ILE A 99 6.44 -7.23 -8.45
CA ILE A 99 7.21 -6.87 -9.65
C ILE A 99 7.66 -8.12 -10.39
N VAL A 100 8.13 -9.12 -9.63
CA VAL A 100 8.59 -10.40 -10.19
C VAL A 100 7.41 -11.29 -10.60
N ASP A 101 6.46 -11.47 -9.70
CA ASP A 101 5.34 -12.41 -9.89
C ASP A 101 4.42 -12.01 -11.04
N PHE A 102 4.29 -10.72 -11.30
CA PHE A 102 3.45 -10.17 -12.38
C PHE A 102 4.27 -9.66 -13.58
N GLY A 103 5.58 -9.89 -13.61
CA GLY A 103 6.44 -9.56 -14.74
C GLY A 103 6.46 -8.06 -15.07
N LEU A 104 6.67 -7.21 -14.05
CA LEU A 104 6.60 -5.76 -14.18
C LEU A 104 7.96 -5.08 -14.34
N GLU A 105 9.06 -5.84 -14.48
CA GLU A 105 10.43 -5.35 -14.40
C GLU A 105 10.71 -4.18 -15.38
N ASP A 106 10.21 -4.27 -16.59
CA ASP A 106 10.36 -3.25 -17.64
C ASP A 106 9.39 -2.07 -17.52
N ALA A 107 8.45 -2.11 -16.57
CA ALA A 107 7.55 -1.01 -16.21
C ALA A 107 7.95 -0.33 -14.89
N THR A 108 9.17 -0.57 -14.41
CA THR A 108 9.71 0.01 -13.18
C THR A 108 10.56 1.25 -13.46
N HIS A 109 10.88 1.98 -12.40
CA HIS A 109 11.80 3.11 -12.43
C HIS A 109 12.96 2.84 -11.47
N PRO A 110 14.19 3.31 -11.77
CA PRO A 110 15.29 3.18 -10.84
C PRO A 110 15.02 3.95 -9.55
N LEU A 111 15.49 3.43 -8.42
CA LEU A 111 15.45 4.13 -7.15
C LEU A 111 16.35 5.37 -7.20
N ALA A 112 15.81 6.51 -6.79
CA ALA A 112 16.58 7.72 -6.59
C ALA A 112 17.42 7.62 -5.30
N ALA A 113 18.45 8.45 -5.16
CA ALA A 113 19.28 8.51 -3.95
C ALA A 113 18.44 8.80 -2.68
N THR A 114 17.40 9.62 -2.82
CA THR A 114 16.43 9.91 -1.75
C THR A 114 15.61 8.70 -1.35
N ASP A 115 15.26 7.82 -2.31
CA ASP A 115 14.51 6.59 -2.05
C ASP A 115 15.39 5.59 -1.31
N ILE A 116 16.63 5.42 -1.76
CA ILE A 116 17.61 4.55 -1.10
C ILE A 116 17.83 4.98 0.34
N LYS A 117 18.08 6.29 0.57
CA LYS A 117 18.25 6.82 1.92
C LYS A 117 17.03 6.58 2.80
N ARG A 118 15.82 6.80 2.28
CA ARG A 118 14.57 6.58 3.03
C ARG A 118 14.36 5.11 3.38
N ALA A 119 14.64 4.20 2.45
CA ALA A 119 14.57 2.77 2.68
C ALA A 119 15.57 2.31 3.75
N GLN A 120 16.81 2.80 3.70
CA GLN A 120 17.84 2.50 4.69
C GLN A 120 17.47 3.05 6.08
N ASP A 121 16.95 4.28 6.12
CA ASP A 121 16.48 4.88 7.38
C ASP A 121 15.33 4.08 7.99
N ALA A 122 14.37 3.66 7.17
CA ALA A 122 13.26 2.82 7.63
C ALA A 122 13.74 1.49 8.21
N LEU A 123 14.71 0.83 7.59
CA LEU A 123 15.30 -0.41 8.09
C LEU A 123 16.06 -0.24 9.42
N GLN A 124 16.64 0.94 9.66
CA GLN A 124 17.48 1.19 10.83
C GLN A 124 16.73 1.84 11.99
N ASN A 125 15.75 2.68 11.70
CA ASN A 125 15.18 3.61 12.68
C ASN A 125 13.64 3.54 12.81
N ASP A 126 12.93 2.81 11.93
CA ASP A 126 11.48 2.71 12.09
C ASP A 126 11.10 1.47 12.92
N PRO A 127 10.56 1.68 14.15
CA PRO A 127 10.22 0.56 15.03
C PRO A 127 9.16 -0.39 14.43
N PHE A 128 8.27 0.13 13.59
CA PHE A 128 7.26 -0.70 12.93
C PHE A 128 7.92 -1.64 11.92
N ILE A 129 8.77 -1.10 11.05
CA ILE A 129 9.51 -1.91 10.05
C ILE A 129 10.41 -2.93 10.75
N MET A 130 11.16 -2.50 11.76
CA MET A 130 12.08 -3.36 12.50
C MET A 130 11.38 -4.51 13.23
N ALA A 131 10.14 -4.33 13.64
CA ALA A 131 9.34 -5.36 14.32
C ALA A 131 8.74 -6.41 13.37
N HIS A 132 8.80 -6.20 12.04
CA HIS A 132 8.15 -7.08 11.06
C HIS A 132 9.17 -7.61 10.04
N PRO A 133 9.62 -8.86 10.16
CA PRO A 133 10.59 -9.47 9.24
C PRO A 133 10.15 -9.42 7.77
N GLU A 134 8.85 -9.48 7.50
CA GLU A 134 8.27 -9.41 6.17
C GLU A 134 8.58 -8.06 5.51
N TRP A 135 8.45 -6.97 6.26
CA TRP A 135 8.80 -5.62 5.80
C TRP A 135 10.31 -5.46 5.58
N ILE A 136 11.13 -6.02 6.48
CA ILE A 136 12.59 -6.00 6.31
C ILE A 136 12.97 -6.72 5.01
N THR A 137 12.38 -7.87 4.75
CA THR A 137 12.61 -8.66 3.54
C THR A 137 12.19 -7.89 2.28
N ALA A 138 10.99 -7.32 2.27
CA ALA A 138 10.46 -6.57 1.13
C ALA A 138 11.33 -5.34 0.81
N ILE A 139 11.72 -4.56 1.81
CA ILE A 139 12.57 -3.37 1.59
C ILE A 139 13.97 -3.77 1.11
N LYS A 140 14.56 -4.82 1.65
CA LYS A 140 15.85 -5.34 1.18
C LYS A 140 15.77 -5.86 -0.25
N GLN A 141 14.68 -6.54 -0.62
CA GLN A 141 14.44 -6.99 -1.99
C GLN A 141 14.35 -5.79 -2.95
N MET A 142 13.59 -4.75 -2.60
CA MET A 142 13.50 -3.53 -3.41
C MET A 142 14.85 -2.84 -3.59
N LEU A 143 15.65 -2.73 -2.52
CA LEU A 143 17.00 -2.16 -2.60
C LEU A 143 17.93 -3.01 -3.46
N HIS A 144 17.83 -4.34 -3.38
CA HIS A 144 18.61 -5.27 -4.20
C HIS A 144 18.25 -5.15 -5.68
N MET A 145 16.96 -5.06 -6.01
CA MET A 145 16.48 -4.84 -7.38
C MET A 145 16.84 -3.45 -7.91
N GLY A 146 17.02 -2.47 -7.02
CA GLY A 146 17.36 -1.09 -7.38
C GLY A 146 16.22 -0.33 -8.08
N VAL A 147 14.98 -0.82 -7.99
CA VAL A 147 13.83 -0.26 -8.70
C VAL A 147 12.64 -0.01 -7.80
N ARG A 148 11.73 0.85 -8.27
CA ARG A 148 10.42 1.12 -7.72
C ARG A 148 9.35 0.95 -8.79
N ALA A 149 8.11 0.67 -8.39
CA ALA A 149 6.99 0.53 -9.31
C ALA A 149 5.78 1.30 -8.81
N GLU A 150 5.21 2.11 -9.67
CA GLU A 150 3.91 2.74 -9.41
C GLU A 150 2.77 1.76 -9.69
N GLN A 151 1.59 1.99 -9.13
CA GLN A 151 0.38 1.21 -9.43
C GLN A 151 0.10 1.16 -10.94
N GLN A 152 0.48 2.20 -11.67
CA GLN A 152 0.34 2.33 -13.11
C GLN A 152 1.19 1.32 -13.89
N ALA A 153 2.24 0.75 -13.30
CA ALA A 153 3.03 -0.30 -13.92
C ALA A 153 2.18 -1.52 -14.34
N LEU A 154 1.10 -1.78 -13.61
CA LEU A 154 0.14 -2.85 -13.93
C LEU A 154 -0.55 -2.65 -15.29
N ALA A 155 -0.62 -1.40 -15.79
CA ALA A 155 -1.19 -1.11 -17.10
C ALA A 155 -0.33 -1.63 -18.29
N LYS A 156 0.89 -2.12 -18.02
CA LYS A 156 1.73 -2.84 -18.98
C LYS A 156 0.95 -3.97 -19.69
N TRP A 157 0.14 -4.69 -18.94
CA TRP A 157 -0.66 -5.81 -19.43
C TRP A 157 -2.04 -5.41 -19.96
N GLY A 158 -2.33 -4.12 -19.96
CA GLY A 158 -3.62 -3.56 -20.38
C GLY A 158 -4.26 -2.73 -19.27
N LEU A 159 -5.08 -1.79 -19.69
CA LEU A 159 -5.68 -0.82 -18.76
C LEU A 159 -6.57 -1.46 -17.69
N ASN A 160 -7.16 -2.60 -17.97
CA ASN A 160 -8.06 -3.31 -17.06
C ASN A 160 -7.36 -4.41 -16.24
N TYR A 161 -6.08 -4.68 -16.51
CA TYR A 161 -5.35 -5.77 -15.85
C TYR A 161 -5.42 -5.70 -14.31
N VAL A 162 -5.35 -4.48 -13.76
CA VAL A 162 -5.48 -4.28 -12.31
C VAL A 162 -6.82 -4.76 -11.77
N ILE A 163 -7.89 -4.66 -12.56
CA ILE A 163 -9.26 -5.00 -12.17
C ILE A 163 -9.56 -6.48 -12.41
N ASP A 164 -9.15 -6.98 -13.58
CA ASP A 164 -9.52 -8.29 -14.07
C ASP A 164 -8.61 -9.39 -13.52
N GLU A 165 -7.34 -9.06 -13.24
CA GLU A 165 -6.33 -10.06 -12.85
C GLU A 165 -5.64 -9.73 -11.51
N TYR A 166 -4.96 -8.59 -11.40
CA TYR A 166 -4.09 -8.31 -10.25
C TYR A 166 -4.84 -8.31 -8.92
N LEU A 167 -5.85 -7.44 -8.77
CA LEU A 167 -6.60 -7.33 -7.51
C LEU A 167 -7.35 -8.62 -7.16
N PRO A 168 -8.04 -9.32 -8.08
CA PRO A 168 -8.65 -10.61 -7.79
C PRO A 168 -7.64 -11.66 -7.30
N GLN A 169 -6.48 -11.78 -7.96
CA GLN A 169 -5.44 -12.72 -7.54
C GLN A 169 -4.89 -12.36 -6.15
N LYS A 170 -4.58 -11.10 -5.91
CA LYS A 170 -4.10 -10.63 -4.59
C LYS A 170 -5.14 -10.89 -3.50
N LEU A 171 -6.39 -10.53 -3.73
CA LEU A 171 -7.47 -10.72 -2.74
C LEU A 171 -7.78 -12.20 -2.46
N SER A 172 -7.48 -13.09 -3.39
CA SER A 172 -7.61 -14.54 -3.17
C SER A 172 -6.47 -15.15 -2.35
N ASN A 173 -5.34 -14.44 -2.21
CA ASN A 173 -4.14 -14.89 -1.50
C ASN A 173 -3.66 -13.86 -0.46
N GLU A 174 -4.42 -13.70 0.61
CA GLU A 174 -4.08 -12.76 1.69
C GLU A 174 -2.73 -13.05 2.38
N LYS A 175 -2.17 -14.26 2.21
CA LYS A 175 -0.84 -14.59 2.77
C LYS A 175 0.28 -13.78 2.11
N SER A 176 0.06 -13.26 0.91
CA SER A 176 1.01 -12.40 0.20
C SER A 176 1.02 -10.94 0.71
N PHE A 177 0.11 -10.57 1.62
CA PHE A 177 0.03 -9.21 2.15
C PHE A 177 1.06 -8.98 3.24
N LEU A 178 1.66 -7.80 3.24
CA LEU A 178 2.54 -7.40 4.33
C LEU A 178 1.72 -6.90 5.54
N PRO A 179 2.22 -7.10 6.76
CA PRO A 179 1.55 -6.70 7.99
C PRO A 179 1.44 -5.19 8.17
#